data_fe883d9d99c917a2bbe9dcf06b6fa9bc
#
_entry.id   fe883d9d99c917a2bbe9dcf06b6fa9bc
#
_cell.length_a   1.000
_cell.length_b   1.000
_cell.length_c   1.000
_cell.angle_alpha   90.00
_cell.angle_beta   90.00
_cell.angle_gamma   90.00
#
_symmetry.space_group_name_H-M   'P 1'
#
loop_
_entity.id
_entity.type
_entity.pdbx_description
1 polymer ?
#
loop_
_entity_poly.entity_id
_entity_poly.type
_entity_poly.pdbx_seq_one_letter_code
_entity_poly.pdbx_strand_id
1 'polypeptide(L)'
;MVRRSALVLAGALLVSACGPKSQQPAQPGNDDAAMATALGKPITTDPDLAGENGADAAAFVPSADGTVPSIDMSPEAVNAGRAAALQLVGGPGAMKKAPDAAQINGPLPQDSALTAAARAAASPGGQGDCAAKARYTTQWAAKLPDAFPVYPRAAVQEAAGTDEGACNLRVINFTTPVPLPEVLDFYFTKATSAGFSAQHVRDGGDDVLGGTRGRASYVVYARKLPNGGTNVDLVTNGG
;
A
#
# COMPACT_ATOMS: atom_id res chain seq x y z
N MET A 1 -70.05 -18.38 29.26
CA MET A 1 -70.19 -18.38 30.75
C MET A 1 -68.93 -17.79 31.37
N VAL A 2 -69.16 -16.68 32.11
CA VAL A 2 -68.50 -16.34 33.39
C VAL A 2 -67.04 -15.95 33.37
N ARG A 3 -66.59 -14.84 33.69
CA ARG A 3 -66.65 -13.66 34.62
C ARG A 3 -65.21 -13.08 34.61
N ARG A 4 -65.07 -11.82 34.24
CA ARG A 4 -64.83 -10.61 35.06
C ARG A 4 -63.90 -10.80 36.28
N SER A 5 -62.75 -10.09 36.26
CA SER A 5 -62.40 -9.22 37.40
C SER A 5 -61.31 -8.23 36.95
N ALA A 6 -61.65 -6.98 37.08
CA ALA A 6 -60.77 -5.82 36.98
C ALA A 6 -59.99 -5.66 38.29
N LEU A 7 -58.72 -5.26 38.17
CA LEU A 7 -58.00 -4.69 39.29
C LEU A 7 -57.26 -3.45 38.81
N VAL A 8 -57.77 -2.31 39.21
CA VAL A 8 -57.16 -0.99 39.06
C VAL A 8 -56.14 -0.84 40.18
N LEU A 9 -54.89 -0.57 39.84
CA LEU A 9 -53.91 -0.05 40.79
C LEU A 9 -53.33 1.24 40.23
N ALA A 10 -53.73 2.34 40.92
CA ALA A 10 -53.16 3.67 40.74
C ALA A 10 -51.73 3.68 41.30
N GLY A 11 -50.76 4.02 40.46
CA GLY A 11 -49.36 4.23 40.83
C GLY A 11 -48.89 5.63 40.48
N ALA A 12 -48.55 6.40 41.49
CA ALA A 12 -48.19 7.81 41.44
C ALA A 12 -46.96 8.07 40.52
N LEU A 13 -47.11 9.03 39.61
CA LEU A 13 -46.06 9.66 38.83
C LEU A 13 -45.23 10.59 39.73
N LEU A 14 -43.99 10.20 40.01
CA LEU A 14 -42.98 11.12 40.51
C LEU A 14 -42.21 11.66 39.29
N VAL A 15 -42.52 12.88 38.90
CA VAL A 15 -41.77 13.64 37.90
C VAL A 15 -40.51 14.19 38.56
N SER A 16 -39.35 13.55 38.31
CA SER A 16 -38.05 14.11 38.63
C SER A 16 -37.65 15.08 37.51
N ALA A 17 -37.76 16.36 37.77
CA ALA A 17 -37.25 17.42 36.92
C ALA A 17 -35.73 17.41 36.98
N CYS A 18 -35.04 16.82 35.95
CA CYS A 18 -33.66 17.12 35.67
C CYS A 18 -33.59 18.41 34.86
N GLY A 19 -33.26 19.51 35.52
CA GLY A 19 -32.91 20.77 34.88
C GLY A 19 -31.65 20.64 34.06
N PRO A 20 -31.53 21.37 32.92
CA PRO A 20 -30.29 21.39 32.16
C PRO A 20 -29.21 22.05 33.00
N LYS A 21 -28.15 21.28 33.34
CA LYS A 21 -26.89 21.84 33.82
C LYS A 21 -26.33 22.68 32.71
N SER A 22 -26.29 23.99 32.88
CA SER A 22 -25.46 24.88 32.09
C SER A 22 -24.01 24.36 32.15
N GLN A 23 -23.52 23.81 31.04
CA GLN A 23 -22.11 23.55 30.86
C GLN A 23 -21.40 24.90 30.85
N GLN A 24 -20.80 25.23 31.95
CA GLN A 24 -19.81 26.29 32.04
C GLN A 24 -18.64 25.88 31.14
N PRO A 25 -18.12 26.76 30.27
CA PRO A 25 -16.94 26.43 29.45
C PRO A 25 -15.84 26.00 30.41
N ALA A 26 -15.27 24.81 30.16
CA ALA A 26 -14.10 24.35 30.90
C ALA A 26 -12.99 25.39 30.72
N GLN A 27 -12.60 26.02 31.82
CA GLN A 27 -11.35 26.78 31.81
C GLN A 27 -10.23 25.82 31.43
N PRO A 28 -9.34 26.19 30.49
CA PRO A 28 -8.17 25.39 30.21
C PRO A 28 -7.38 25.19 31.49
N GLY A 29 -7.33 23.95 31.97
CA GLY A 29 -6.59 23.60 33.17
C GLY A 29 -5.11 23.81 32.94
N ASN A 30 -4.36 24.10 34.01
CA ASN A 30 -2.91 24.22 33.99
C ASN A 30 -2.18 23.00 33.39
N ASP A 31 -2.91 21.89 33.24
CA ASP A 31 -2.41 20.65 32.64
C ASP A 31 -2.15 20.80 31.13
N ASP A 32 -2.95 21.61 30.42
CA ASP A 32 -2.74 21.88 28.98
C ASP A 32 -1.47 22.72 28.75
N ALA A 33 -1.17 23.64 29.63
CA ALA A 33 0.07 24.43 29.58
C ALA A 33 1.31 23.57 29.91
N ALA A 34 1.18 22.62 30.82
CA ALA A 34 2.24 21.69 31.17
C ALA A 34 2.50 20.70 30.01
N MET A 35 1.43 20.23 29.34
CA MET A 35 1.54 19.34 28.18
C MET A 35 2.12 20.06 26.96
N ALA A 36 1.72 21.30 26.71
CA ALA A 36 2.29 22.13 25.64
C ALA A 36 3.78 22.43 25.89
N THR A 37 4.17 22.62 27.15
CA THR A 37 5.57 22.83 27.52
C THR A 37 6.40 21.53 27.42
N ALA A 38 5.81 20.37 27.69
CA ALA A 38 6.46 19.08 27.53
C ALA A 38 6.66 18.71 26.05
N LEU A 39 5.67 19.03 25.20
CA LEU A 39 5.75 18.80 23.75
C LEU A 39 6.65 19.80 23.01
N GLY A 40 6.82 21.00 23.57
CA GLY A 40 7.70 22.05 23.03
C GLY A 40 9.17 21.94 23.46
N LYS A 41 9.51 21.01 24.35
CA LYS A 41 10.91 20.76 24.67
C LYS A 41 11.57 20.01 23.52
N PRO A 42 12.72 20.48 23.01
CA PRO A 42 13.47 19.70 22.04
C PRO A 42 13.78 18.33 22.68
N ILE A 43 13.48 17.26 21.96
CA ILE A 43 13.88 15.90 22.35
C ILE A 43 15.41 15.97 22.47
N THR A 44 15.92 15.78 23.67
CA THR A 44 17.36 15.75 23.91
C THR A 44 17.88 14.49 23.23
N THR A 45 18.34 14.64 22.00
CA THR A 45 19.11 13.59 21.34
C THR A 45 20.46 13.55 22.03
N ASP A 46 20.76 12.41 22.62
CA ASP A 46 22.08 12.15 23.16
C ASP A 46 23.08 12.30 21.98
N PRO A 47 24.07 13.22 22.08
CA PRO A 47 24.99 13.44 20.96
C PRO A 47 25.80 12.19 20.62
N ASP A 48 25.97 11.24 21.54
CA ASP A 48 26.66 9.99 21.29
C ASP A 48 25.83 9.00 20.46
N LEU A 49 24.49 9.12 20.44
CA LEU A 49 23.61 8.28 19.64
C LEU A 49 23.31 8.86 18.25
N ALA A 50 23.49 10.15 18.05
CA ALA A 50 23.21 10.82 16.79
C ALA A 50 24.15 10.37 15.65
N GLY A 51 25.38 9.99 15.97
CA GLY A 51 26.38 9.53 14.99
C GLY A 51 26.24 8.06 14.57
N GLU A 52 25.72 7.21 15.45
CA GLU A 52 25.65 5.75 15.18
C GLU A 52 24.38 5.32 14.45
N ASN A 53 23.30 6.07 14.55
CA ASN A 53 22.00 5.70 14.00
C ASN A 53 21.69 6.30 12.63
N GLY A 54 22.62 7.04 12.01
CA GLY A 54 22.31 7.75 10.77
C GLY A 54 21.09 8.70 10.96
N ALA A 55 20.94 9.28 12.16
CA ALA A 55 19.79 10.11 12.52
C ALA A 55 19.63 11.34 11.61
N ASP A 56 20.73 11.80 11.00
CA ASP A 56 20.70 12.83 9.97
C ASP A 56 20.16 12.33 8.61
N ALA A 57 20.07 11.00 8.42
CA ALA A 57 19.37 10.38 7.32
C ALA A 57 17.93 9.99 7.68
N ALA A 58 17.58 10.12 8.96
CA ALA A 58 16.29 9.76 9.49
C ALA A 58 15.27 10.85 9.17
N ALA A 59 14.33 10.45 8.39
CA ALA A 59 13.00 11.00 8.34
C ALA A 59 13.00 12.54 8.16
N PHE A 60 13.15 12.94 6.94
CA PHE A 60 12.39 14.11 6.51
C PHE A 60 10.93 13.81 6.86
N VAL A 61 10.50 14.28 8.02
CA VAL A 61 9.08 14.34 8.37
C VAL A 61 8.54 15.44 7.47
N PRO A 62 7.81 15.12 6.40
CA PRO A 62 7.20 16.18 5.60
C PRO A 62 6.29 16.97 6.53
N SER A 63 6.23 18.26 6.28
CA SER A 63 5.39 19.25 6.94
C SER A 63 4.08 18.64 7.43
N ALA A 64 3.67 19.00 8.64
CA ALA A 64 2.51 18.48 9.37
C ALA A 64 1.13 18.75 8.69
N ASP A 65 1.09 18.93 7.38
CA ASP A 65 -0.11 19.14 6.59
C ASP A 65 -0.75 17.84 6.07
N GLY A 66 -0.18 16.68 6.42
CA GLY A 66 -0.71 15.38 6.02
C GLY A 66 -0.55 15.07 4.53
N THR A 67 0.23 15.84 3.78
CA THR A 67 0.50 15.56 2.38
C THR A 67 1.36 14.30 2.25
N VAL A 68 0.94 13.38 1.39
CA VAL A 68 1.75 12.22 1.00
C VAL A 68 3.02 12.75 0.32
N PRO A 69 4.23 12.28 0.69
CA PRO A 69 5.46 12.71 0.05
C PRO A 69 5.36 12.58 -1.47
N SER A 70 5.46 13.69 -2.17
CA SER A 70 5.47 13.69 -3.64
C SER A 70 6.75 13.06 -4.13
N ILE A 71 6.64 12.15 -5.11
CA ILE A 71 7.82 11.57 -5.75
C ILE A 71 8.55 12.66 -6.57
N ASP A 72 9.87 12.68 -6.50
CA ASP A 72 10.68 13.54 -7.34
C ASP A 72 10.56 13.12 -8.81
N MET A 73 10.03 14.02 -9.64
CA MET A 73 9.79 13.81 -11.07
C MET A 73 10.85 14.50 -11.93
N SER A 74 11.96 14.96 -11.34
CA SER A 74 13.04 15.56 -12.09
C SER A 74 13.62 14.61 -13.15
N PRO A 75 14.15 15.11 -14.25
CA PRO A 75 14.86 14.28 -15.24
C PRO A 75 15.99 13.47 -14.60
N GLU A 76 16.65 14.01 -13.59
CA GLU A 76 17.71 13.36 -12.82
C GLU A 76 17.17 12.13 -12.07
N ALA A 77 16.02 12.25 -11.39
CA ALA A 77 15.39 11.15 -10.69
C ALA A 77 14.93 10.04 -11.65
N VAL A 78 14.34 10.41 -12.79
CA VAL A 78 13.96 9.47 -13.86
C VAL A 78 15.19 8.72 -14.37
N ASN A 79 16.26 9.43 -14.72
CA ASN A 79 17.49 8.82 -15.25
C ASN A 79 18.19 7.94 -14.23
N ALA A 80 18.17 8.33 -12.95
CA ALA A 80 18.72 7.53 -11.87
C ALA A 80 17.93 6.23 -11.66
N GLY A 81 16.59 6.28 -11.76
CA GLY A 81 15.72 5.09 -11.71
C GLY A 81 16.01 4.12 -12.88
N ARG A 82 16.12 4.65 -14.10
CA ARG A 82 16.50 3.89 -15.31
C ARG A 82 17.85 3.20 -15.17
N ALA A 83 18.86 3.97 -14.77
CA ALA A 83 20.22 3.45 -14.61
C ALA A 83 20.27 2.29 -13.59
N ALA A 84 19.60 2.46 -12.48
CA ALA A 84 19.54 1.42 -11.45
C ALA A 84 18.75 0.18 -11.93
N ALA A 85 17.67 0.35 -12.70
CA ALA A 85 16.92 -0.76 -13.30
C ALA A 85 17.79 -1.54 -14.30
N LEU A 86 18.55 -0.84 -15.16
CA LEU A 86 19.48 -1.47 -16.09
C LEU A 86 20.55 -2.31 -15.37
N GLN A 87 21.08 -1.83 -14.25
CA GLN A 87 22.03 -2.60 -13.44
C GLN A 87 21.41 -3.91 -12.92
N LEU A 88 20.14 -3.86 -12.46
CA LEU A 88 19.45 -5.04 -11.92
C LEU A 88 19.10 -6.10 -12.98
N VAL A 89 19.04 -5.74 -14.24
CA VAL A 89 18.76 -6.70 -15.34
C VAL A 89 20.03 -7.19 -16.04
N GLY A 90 21.21 -6.71 -15.65
CA GLY A 90 22.48 -7.15 -16.20
C GLY A 90 23.14 -6.14 -17.17
N GLY A 91 22.71 -4.90 -17.15
CA GLY A 91 23.33 -3.79 -17.87
C GLY A 91 22.62 -3.36 -19.15
N PRO A 92 23.20 -2.39 -19.87
CA PRO A 92 22.68 -1.91 -21.14
C PRO A 92 22.54 -3.03 -22.16
N GLY A 93 21.37 -3.15 -22.80
CA GLY A 93 21.10 -4.21 -23.80
C GLY A 93 20.51 -5.50 -23.23
N ALA A 94 20.49 -5.68 -21.91
CA ALA A 94 19.79 -6.81 -21.27
C ALA A 94 18.29 -6.57 -21.10
N MET A 95 17.83 -5.32 -21.14
CA MET A 95 16.42 -4.96 -21.04
C MET A 95 15.66 -5.44 -22.29
N LYS A 96 14.67 -6.30 -22.08
CA LYS A 96 13.80 -6.81 -23.14
C LYS A 96 12.54 -5.96 -23.17
N LYS A 97 12.03 -5.69 -24.36
CA LYS A 97 10.78 -4.99 -24.51
C LYS A 97 9.61 -5.91 -24.19
N ALA A 98 8.68 -5.43 -23.36
CA ALA A 98 7.42 -6.12 -23.11
C ALA A 98 6.61 -6.20 -24.42
N PRO A 99 5.88 -7.30 -24.65
CA PRO A 99 4.98 -7.39 -25.81
C PRO A 99 3.90 -6.33 -25.73
N ASP A 100 3.31 -5.97 -26.87
CA ASP A 100 2.15 -5.10 -26.90
C ASP A 100 1.00 -5.72 -26.11
N ALA A 101 0.21 -4.87 -25.46
CA ALA A 101 -0.91 -5.33 -24.66
C ALA A 101 -1.99 -5.98 -25.54
N ALA A 102 -2.36 -7.22 -25.23
CA ALA A 102 -3.54 -7.84 -25.82
C ALA A 102 -4.79 -7.18 -25.25
N GLN A 103 -5.75 -6.84 -26.12
CA GLN A 103 -7.06 -6.39 -25.69
C GLN A 103 -7.86 -7.60 -25.20
N ILE A 104 -8.34 -7.54 -23.95
CA ILE A 104 -9.26 -8.55 -23.46
C ILE A 104 -10.68 -8.14 -23.87
N ASN A 105 -11.32 -9.00 -24.67
CA ASN A 105 -12.73 -8.85 -25.01
C ASN A 105 -13.58 -9.47 -23.90
N GLY A 106 -13.99 -8.66 -22.94
CA GLY A 106 -14.84 -9.04 -21.82
C GLY A 106 -14.58 -8.17 -20.60
N PRO A 107 -15.56 -7.96 -19.73
CA PRO A 107 -15.28 -7.28 -18.50
C PRO A 107 -14.40 -8.21 -17.66
N LEU A 108 -13.14 -7.84 -17.47
CA LEU A 108 -12.49 -8.23 -16.23
C LEU A 108 -13.34 -7.65 -15.08
N PRO A 109 -13.45 -8.34 -13.95
CA PRO A 109 -14.22 -7.83 -12.82
C PRO A 109 -13.87 -6.37 -12.58
N GLN A 110 -14.85 -5.53 -12.25
CA GLN A 110 -14.72 -4.07 -12.08
C GLN A 110 -13.81 -3.71 -10.88
N ASP A 111 -12.71 -4.36 -10.76
CA ASP A 111 -11.85 -4.42 -9.59
C ASP A 111 -10.73 -3.39 -9.62
N SER A 112 -10.76 -2.47 -10.57
CA SER A 112 -9.81 -1.35 -10.64
C SER A 112 -9.88 -0.41 -9.42
N ALA A 113 -10.90 -0.55 -8.57
CA ALA A 113 -11.06 0.16 -7.30
C ALA A 113 -10.73 -0.73 -6.08
N LEU A 114 -10.30 -1.97 -6.27
CA LEU A 114 -10.05 -2.86 -5.17
C LEU A 114 -8.75 -2.50 -4.45
N THR A 115 -8.81 -2.61 -3.13
CA THR A 115 -7.63 -2.54 -2.27
C THR A 115 -6.58 -3.56 -2.71
N ALA A 116 -5.32 -3.34 -2.37
CA ALA A 116 -4.24 -4.29 -2.63
C ALA A 116 -4.59 -5.73 -2.19
N ALA A 117 -5.33 -5.89 -1.09
CA ALA A 117 -5.79 -7.18 -0.60
C ALA A 117 -6.77 -7.87 -1.57
N ALA A 118 -7.69 -7.12 -2.20
CA ALA A 118 -8.66 -7.68 -3.13
C ALA A 118 -8.00 -8.06 -4.47
N ARG A 119 -7.03 -7.28 -4.95
CA ARG A 119 -6.20 -7.65 -6.10
C ARG A 119 -5.40 -8.92 -5.83
N ALA A 120 -4.86 -9.07 -4.62
CA ALA A 120 -4.17 -10.28 -4.21
C ALA A 120 -5.08 -11.51 -4.24
N ALA A 121 -6.34 -11.38 -3.82
CA ALA A 121 -7.32 -12.46 -3.88
C ALA A 121 -7.69 -12.84 -5.32
N ALA A 122 -7.73 -11.88 -6.22
CA ALA A 122 -8.03 -12.09 -7.64
C ALA A 122 -6.83 -12.62 -8.45
N SER A 123 -5.62 -12.62 -7.89
CA SER A 123 -4.41 -13.05 -8.60
C SER A 123 -4.41 -14.55 -8.89
N PRO A 124 -3.91 -15.00 -10.07
CA PRO A 124 -3.77 -16.41 -10.39
C PRO A 124 -2.95 -17.15 -9.32
N GLY A 125 -3.44 -18.27 -8.83
CA GLY A 125 -2.79 -19.05 -7.75
C GLY A 125 -3.02 -18.50 -6.35
N GLY A 126 -3.76 -17.40 -6.18
CA GLY A 126 -4.22 -16.89 -4.89
C GLY A 126 -5.12 -17.92 -4.22
N GLN A 127 -4.74 -18.36 -3.03
CA GLN A 127 -5.65 -19.09 -2.16
C GLN A 127 -6.50 -18.04 -1.44
N GLY A 128 -7.83 -18.08 -1.55
CA GLY A 128 -8.73 -17.06 -0.99
C GLY A 128 -8.46 -16.71 0.49
N ASP A 129 -7.94 -17.67 1.26
CA ASP A 129 -7.55 -17.44 2.66
C ASP A 129 -6.29 -16.59 2.84
N CYS A 130 -5.40 -16.49 1.87
CA CYS A 130 -4.14 -15.74 2.01
C CYS A 130 -4.37 -14.24 2.05
N ALA A 131 -5.32 -13.72 1.28
CA ALA A 131 -5.67 -12.31 1.33
C ALA A 131 -6.26 -11.91 2.70
N ALA A 132 -7.09 -12.77 3.30
CA ALA A 132 -7.67 -12.55 4.62
C ALA A 132 -6.63 -12.57 5.74
N LYS A 133 -5.50 -13.24 5.54
CA LYS A 133 -4.37 -13.33 6.48
C LYS A 133 -3.32 -12.25 6.25
N ALA A 134 -3.43 -11.47 5.20
CA ALA A 134 -2.46 -10.44 4.89
C ALA A 134 -2.42 -9.37 5.98
N ARG A 135 -1.21 -8.99 6.38
CA ARG A 135 -0.95 -7.93 7.35
C ARG A 135 -0.26 -6.76 6.67
N TYR A 136 -0.65 -5.57 7.03
CA TYR A 136 -0.11 -4.33 6.47
C TYR A 136 1.14 -3.91 7.25
N THR A 137 2.29 -3.95 6.58
CA THR A 137 3.58 -3.41 7.05
C THR A 137 4.53 -3.25 5.88
N THR A 138 5.27 -2.14 5.83
CA THR A 138 6.25 -1.85 4.79
C THR A 138 7.40 -2.87 4.71
N GLN A 139 7.61 -3.65 5.76
CA GLN A 139 8.61 -4.73 5.78
C GLN A 139 8.38 -5.79 4.70
N TRP A 140 7.14 -5.95 4.19
CA TRP A 140 6.85 -6.89 3.10
C TRP A 140 7.54 -6.53 1.80
N ALA A 141 7.84 -5.25 1.57
CA ALA A 141 8.60 -4.82 0.40
C ALA A 141 10.02 -5.41 0.37
N ALA A 142 10.64 -5.58 1.55
CA ALA A 142 11.96 -6.23 1.68
C ALA A 142 11.92 -7.76 1.55
N LYS A 143 10.72 -8.35 1.57
CA LYS A 143 10.50 -9.80 1.45
C LYS A 143 9.99 -10.22 0.07
N LEU A 144 10.05 -9.34 -0.91
CA LEU A 144 9.75 -9.68 -2.29
C LEU A 144 10.76 -10.70 -2.84
N PRO A 145 10.34 -11.62 -3.72
CA PRO A 145 11.28 -12.49 -4.42
C PRO A 145 12.28 -11.69 -5.26
N ASP A 146 13.52 -12.17 -5.40
CA ASP A 146 14.57 -11.51 -6.20
C ASP A 146 14.16 -11.28 -7.67
N ALA A 147 13.24 -12.10 -8.16
CA ALA A 147 12.68 -11.95 -9.50
C ALA A 147 11.79 -10.70 -9.63
N PHE A 148 11.24 -10.22 -8.54
CA PHE A 148 10.25 -9.13 -8.54
C PHE A 148 10.55 -8.09 -7.45
N PRO A 149 11.69 -7.41 -7.47
CA PRO A 149 11.98 -6.34 -6.52
C PRO A 149 11.06 -5.14 -6.77
N VAL A 150 10.91 -4.27 -5.77
CA VAL A 150 10.37 -2.94 -6.01
C VAL A 150 11.21 -2.26 -7.09
N TYR A 151 10.57 -1.53 -8.00
CA TYR A 151 11.32 -0.80 -9.03
C TYR A 151 12.35 0.13 -8.37
N PRO A 152 13.59 0.16 -8.83
CA PRO A 152 14.65 0.94 -8.19
C PRO A 152 14.28 2.42 -8.05
N ARG A 153 14.56 2.98 -6.88
CA ARG A 153 14.25 4.37 -6.53
C ARG A 153 12.75 4.71 -6.56
N ALA A 154 11.87 3.71 -6.52
CA ALA A 154 10.46 3.93 -6.32
C ALA A 154 10.14 4.19 -4.84
N ALA A 155 9.07 4.92 -4.60
CA ALA A 155 8.53 5.18 -3.27
C ALA A 155 7.42 4.17 -2.96
N VAL A 156 7.65 3.30 -1.99
CA VAL A 156 6.62 2.37 -1.50
C VAL A 156 5.56 3.17 -0.74
N GLN A 157 4.31 3.03 -1.18
CA GLN A 157 3.16 3.68 -0.56
C GLN A 157 2.49 2.75 0.45
N GLU A 158 2.35 1.48 0.08
CA GLU A 158 1.68 0.47 0.87
C GLU A 158 2.31 -0.90 0.64
N ALA A 159 2.36 -1.72 1.68
CA ALA A 159 2.76 -3.11 1.54
C ALA A 159 1.92 -3.99 2.46
N ALA A 160 1.51 -5.14 1.94
CA ALA A 160 0.81 -6.17 2.68
C ALA A 160 1.32 -7.55 2.30
N GLY A 161 1.22 -8.50 3.20
CA GLY A 161 1.63 -9.87 2.91
C GLY A 161 1.36 -10.83 4.06
N THR A 162 1.62 -12.10 3.79
CA THR A 162 1.52 -13.18 4.79
C THR A 162 2.39 -14.36 4.40
N ASP A 163 2.95 -15.01 5.40
CA ASP A 163 3.64 -16.29 5.32
C ASP A 163 2.91 -17.38 6.12
N GLU A 164 1.64 -17.15 6.51
CA GLU A 164 0.88 -18.09 7.34
C GLU A 164 0.47 -19.35 6.57
N GLY A 165 0.82 -20.51 7.09
CA GLY A 165 0.49 -21.82 6.51
C GLY A 165 1.15 -22.02 5.14
N ALA A 166 0.35 -22.25 4.11
CA ALA A 166 0.83 -22.42 2.73
C ALA A 166 0.88 -21.09 1.95
N CYS A 167 0.61 -19.97 2.61
CA CYS A 167 0.62 -18.66 1.97
C CYS A 167 2.05 -18.11 1.84
N ASN A 168 2.34 -17.52 0.71
CA ASN A 168 3.52 -16.71 0.45
C ASN A 168 3.10 -15.54 -0.44
N LEU A 169 2.28 -14.65 0.14
CA LEU A 169 1.65 -13.54 -0.56
C LEU A 169 2.38 -12.23 -0.25
N ARG A 170 2.69 -11.47 -1.28
CA ARG A 170 3.19 -10.10 -1.19
C ARG A 170 2.37 -9.21 -2.11
N VAL A 171 1.94 -8.08 -1.60
CA VAL A 171 1.23 -7.05 -2.35
C VAL A 171 1.87 -5.72 -1.99
N ILE A 172 2.49 -5.09 -2.97
CA ILE A 172 3.25 -3.85 -2.75
C ILE A 172 2.75 -2.79 -3.72
N ASN A 173 2.24 -1.69 -3.19
CA ASN A 173 1.96 -0.49 -3.98
C ASN A 173 3.15 0.46 -3.89
N PHE A 174 3.59 0.97 -5.03
CA PHE A 174 4.64 1.98 -5.10
C PHE A 174 4.46 2.90 -6.30
N THR A 175 5.10 4.07 -6.23
CA THR A 175 5.18 5.02 -7.33
C THR A 175 6.62 5.21 -7.77
N THR A 176 6.82 5.38 -9.08
CA THR A 176 8.13 5.66 -9.67
C THR A 176 8.02 6.82 -10.66
N PRO A 177 9.05 7.68 -10.78
CA PRO A 177 9.06 8.74 -11.79
C PRO A 177 9.27 8.20 -13.20
N VAL A 178 9.64 6.93 -13.35
CA VAL A 178 9.93 6.31 -14.64
C VAL A 178 8.63 6.03 -15.41
N PRO A 179 8.60 6.30 -16.74
CA PRO A 179 7.42 6.06 -17.56
C PRO A 179 7.00 4.59 -17.60
N LEU A 180 5.68 4.37 -17.70
CA LEU A 180 5.04 3.06 -17.64
C LEU A 180 5.63 2.01 -18.60
N PRO A 181 5.92 2.30 -19.89
CA PRO A 181 6.47 1.27 -20.79
C PRO A 181 7.82 0.73 -20.29
N GLU A 182 8.66 1.59 -19.71
CA GLU A 182 9.97 1.19 -19.21
C GLU A 182 9.86 0.35 -17.92
N VAL A 183 8.86 0.64 -17.10
CA VAL A 183 8.54 -0.17 -15.91
C VAL A 183 8.09 -1.57 -16.34
N LEU A 184 7.25 -1.68 -17.36
CA LEU A 184 6.82 -2.97 -17.91
C LEU A 184 7.99 -3.74 -18.53
N ASP A 185 8.86 -3.09 -19.28
CA ASP A 185 10.07 -3.70 -19.87
C ASP A 185 10.96 -4.29 -18.77
N PHE A 186 11.12 -3.59 -17.66
CA PHE A 186 11.88 -4.08 -16.50
C PHE A 186 11.27 -5.35 -15.92
N TYR A 187 9.97 -5.34 -15.60
CA TYR A 187 9.32 -6.53 -15.01
C TYR A 187 9.22 -7.69 -16.01
N PHE A 188 8.98 -7.41 -17.27
CA PHE A 188 9.00 -8.43 -18.31
C PHE A 188 10.38 -9.09 -18.41
N THR A 189 11.45 -8.29 -18.39
CA THR A 189 12.83 -8.80 -18.39
C THR A 189 13.12 -9.65 -17.17
N LYS A 190 12.77 -9.16 -15.98
CA LYS A 190 12.97 -9.87 -14.72
C LYS A 190 12.21 -11.20 -14.68
N ALA A 191 10.93 -11.17 -15.07
CA ALA A 191 10.07 -12.35 -15.10
C ALA A 191 10.61 -13.43 -16.06
N THR A 192 10.87 -13.05 -17.31
CA THR A 192 11.34 -14.01 -18.32
C THR A 192 12.75 -14.54 -18.01
N SER A 193 13.63 -13.73 -17.44
CA SER A 193 14.94 -14.17 -16.99
C SER A 193 14.87 -15.15 -15.82
N ALA A 194 13.84 -15.04 -14.98
CA ALA A 194 13.57 -15.97 -13.88
C ALA A 194 12.71 -17.19 -14.29
N GLY A 195 12.41 -17.35 -15.59
CA GLY A 195 11.66 -18.50 -16.12
C GLY A 195 10.15 -18.44 -15.90
N PHE A 196 9.59 -17.27 -15.58
CA PHE A 196 8.14 -17.09 -15.55
C PHE A 196 7.61 -16.89 -16.97
N SER A 197 6.37 -17.36 -17.20
CA SER A 197 5.58 -16.88 -18.33
C SER A 197 5.28 -15.39 -18.17
N ALA A 198 4.95 -14.70 -19.26
CA ALA A 198 4.59 -13.30 -19.20
C ALA A 198 3.54 -13.00 -20.27
N GLN A 199 2.40 -12.49 -19.82
CA GLN A 199 1.33 -11.98 -20.67
C GLN A 199 1.09 -10.53 -20.32
N HIS A 200 0.98 -9.68 -21.34
CA HIS A 200 0.64 -8.26 -21.17
C HIS A 200 -0.76 -8.02 -21.72
N VAL A 201 -1.63 -7.51 -20.90
CA VAL A 201 -3.02 -7.21 -21.25
C VAL A 201 -3.39 -5.82 -20.75
N ARG A 202 -4.43 -5.22 -21.33
CA ARG A 202 -4.99 -3.96 -20.86
C ARG A 202 -6.33 -4.19 -20.23
N ASP A 203 -6.52 -3.71 -19.02
CA ASP A 203 -7.74 -3.81 -18.24
C ASP A 203 -8.12 -2.47 -17.62
N GLY A 204 -9.29 -1.95 -17.94
CA GLY A 204 -9.88 -0.77 -17.30
C GLY A 204 -9.03 0.51 -17.32
N GLY A 205 -7.97 0.56 -18.14
CA GLY A 205 -7.01 1.66 -18.18
C GLY A 205 -5.65 1.33 -17.53
N ASP A 206 -5.53 0.19 -16.87
CA ASP A 206 -4.28 -0.33 -16.36
C ASP A 206 -3.62 -1.25 -17.39
N ASP A 207 -2.31 -1.20 -17.48
CA ASP A 207 -1.51 -2.21 -18.15
C ASP A 207 -1.17 -3.32 -17.14
N VAL A 208 -1.53 -4.55 -17.45
CA VAL A 208 -1.38 -5.69 -16.54
C VAL A 208 -0.41 -6.70 -17.15
N LEU A 209 0.73 -6.87 -16.49
CA LEU A 209 1.72 -7.88 -16.85
C LEU A 209 1.71 -8.99 -15.80
N GLY A 210 1.42 -10.22 -16.20
CA GLY A 210 1.32 -11.33 -15.26
C GLY A 210 1.77 -12.65 -15.84
N GLY A 211 2.07 -13.60 -14.95
CA GLY A 211 2.47 -14.93 -15.35
C GLY A 211 2.78 -15.87 -14.20
N THR A 212 3.17 -17.08 -14.54
CA THR A 212 3.41 -18.16 -13.59
C THR A 212 4.72 -18.90 -13.88
N ARG A 213 5.26 -19.52 -12.83
CA ARG A 213 6.34 -20.51 -12.89
C ARG A 213 6.05 -21.61 -11.87
N GLY A 214 5.58 -22.75 -12.33
CA GLY A 214 5.10 -23.81 -11.45
C GLY A 214 3.91 -23.34 -10.60
N ARG A 215 4.08 -23.29 -9.29
CA ARG A 215 3.06 -22.82 -8.35
C ARG A 215 3.18 -21.32 -8.03
N ALA A 216 4.30 -20.71 -8.39
CA ALA A 216 4.52 -19.30 -8.17
C ALA A 216 3.84 -18.47 -9.26
N SER A 217 3.30 -17.32 -8.89
CA SER A 217 2.68 -16.35 -9.80
C SER A 217 3.07 -14.93 -9.45
N TYR A 218 2.99 -14.06 -10.44
CA TYR A 218 3.11 -12.63 -10.25
C TYR A 218 2.11 -11.87 -11.11
N VAL A 219 1.73 -10.68 -10.67
CA VAL A 219 0.96 -9.71 -11.44
C VAL A 219 1.49 -8.32 -11.13
N VAL A 220 1.74 -7.54 -12.16
CA VAL A 220 2.10 -6.12 -12.13
C VAL A 220 0.95 -5.35 -12.73
N TYR A 221 0.20 -4.60 -11.95
CA TYR A 221 -0.76 -3.62 -12.42
C TYR A 221 -0.06 -2.28 -12.50
N ALA A 222 0.11 -1.75 -13.70
CA ALA A 222 0.81 -0.49 -13.93
C ALA A 222 -0.16 0.57 -14.49
N ARG A 223 -0.19 1.72 -13.84
CA ARG A 223 -1.02 2.85 -14.21
C ARG A 223 -0.18 4.09 -14.41
N LYS A 224 -0.39 4.75 -15.56
CA LYS A 224 0.25 6.03 -15.82
C LYS A 224 -0.32 7.12 -14.92
N LEU A 225 0.54 7.86 -14.24
CA LEU A 225 0.17 9.02 -13.46
C LEU A 225 0.07 10.28 -14.32
N PRO A 226 -0.74 11.29 -13.92
CA PRO A 226 -0.88 12.54 -14.65
C PRO A 226 0.45 13.31 -14.83
N ASN A 227 1.38 13.14 -13.89
CA ASN A 227 2.72 13.74 -13.92
C ASN A 227 3.71 12.99 -14.82
N GLY A 228 3.30 11.91 -15.49
CA GLY A 228 4.14 11.12 -16.39
C GLY A 228 4.83 9.93 -15.75
N GLY A 229 4.85 9.81 -14.45
CA GLY A 229 5.35 8.65 -13.73
C GLY A 229 4.38 7.47 -13.76
N THR A 230 4.69 6.45 -12.97
CA THR A 230 3.93 5.19 -12.92
C THR A 230 3.58 4.83 -11.48
N ASN A 231 2.32 4.49 -11.23
CA ASN A 231 1.89 3.78 -10.04
C ASN A 231 1.81 2.28 -10.36
N VAL A 232 2.28 1.46 -9.44
CA VAL A 232 2.35 0.01 -9.61
C VAL A 232 1.78 -0.68 -8.39
N ASP A 233 0.90 -1.66 -8.62
CA ASP A 233 0.59 -2.70 -7.64
C ASP A 233 1.28 -3.99 -8.09
N LEU A 234 2.26 -4.40 -7.34
CA LEU A 234 3.00 -5.64 -7.55
C LEU A 234 2.47 -6.72 -6.60
N VAL A 235 1.96 -7.79 -7.18
CA VAL A 235 1.47 -8.95 -6.43
C VAL A 235 2.34 -10.15 -6.76
N THR A 236 2.83 -10.86 -5.73
CA THR A 236 3.50 -12.16 -5.90
C THR A 236 2.90 -13.18 -4.94
N ASN A 237 2.76 -14.42 -5.42
CA ASN A 237 2.22 -15.52 -4.65
C ASN A 237 2.96 -16.82 -4.97
N GLY A 238 3.30 -17.57 -3.92
CA GLY A 238 4.04 -18.81 -4.06
C GLY A 238 5.54 -18.59 -4.37
N GLY A 239 6.39 -19.50 -3.95
CA GLY A 239 7.84 -19.44 -4.17
C GLY A 239 8.52 -20.58 -3.45
#